data_bea29ac9055289900154a60f3fd8f49f
#
_entry.id   bea29ac9055289900154a60f3fd8f49f
#
_cell.length_a   1.000
_cell.length_b   1.000
_cell.length_c   1.000
_cell.angle_alpha   90.00
_cell.angle_beta   90.00
_cell.angle_gamma   90.00
#
_symmetry.space_group_name_H-M   'P 1'
#
loop_
_entity.id
_entity.type
_entity.pdbx_description
1 polymer ?
#
loop_
_entity_poly.entity_id
_entity_poly.type
_entity_poly.pdbx_seq_one_letter_code
_entity_poly.pdbx_strand_id
1 'polypeptide(L)'
;MSNTWFRLRRGFFLSFFPSDTPHYPYLLPNGWEWCNLEDIVCELKYGTSEKSLSVGKIAVLRMGNITNVGTIDYSNLVYSSNNEDIKLYSLEKDDLLFNRTNSSEWVGKTAIYKKEQPAIYAGYLIRIRPILIFSDYLNTVMNSSYYRNWCYNVKTDAVNQSNINAQKLSQLMIPIPPLKEQERIVVEVA
;
A
#
# COMPACT_ATOMS: atom_id res chain seq x y z
N MET A 1 13.46 -26.39 14.06
CA MET A 1 14.02 -26.12 12.72
C MET A 1 13.93 -24.63 12.50
N SER A 2 15.05 -23.96 12.46
CA SER A 2 15.19 -22.49 12.50
C SER A 2 14.75 -21.86 11.18
N ASN A 3 13.86 -20.86 11.26
CA ASN A 3 13.43 -20.05 10.14
C ASN A 3 14.59 -19.20 9.58
N THR A 4 15.20 -19.67 8.48
CA THR A 4 16.40 -19.10 7.85
C THR A 4 16.07 -18.10 6.73
N TRP A 5 14.83 -17.65 6.59
CA TRP A 5 14.38 -16.89 5.40
C TRP A 5 14.45 -15.35 5.52
N PHE A 6 14.67 -14.78 6.69
CA PHE A 6 14.77 -13.33 6.90
C PHE A 6 16.20 -12.75 6.90
N ARG A 7 17.20 -13.49 6.38
CA ARG A 7 18.62 -13.11 6.49
C ARG A 7 19.25 -12.48 5.24
N LEU A 8 18.50 -11.97 4.29
CA LEU A 8 19.06 -11.56 2.99
C LEU A 8 18.83 -10.11 2.56
N ARG A 9 18.86 -9.14 3.45
CA ARG A 9 19.24 -7.75 3.03
C ARG A 9 19.58 -6.89 4.24
N ARG A 10 20.86 -6.71 4.50
CA ARG A 10 21.56 -5.94 5.54
C ARG A 10 21.92 -6.75 6.78
N GLY A 11 23.21 -7.15 6.84
CA GLY A 11 23.82 -7.59 8.06
C GLY A 11 23.88 -6.46 9.08
N PHE A 12 22.88 -6.38 9.93
CA PHE A 12 22.92 -5.62 11.16
C PHE A 12 22.94 -6.62 12.31
N PHE A 13 24.12 -6.80 12.89
CA PHE A 13 24.23 -7.24 14.28
C PHE A 13 23.70 -6.09 15.12
N LEU A 14 22.44 -6.17 15.55
CA LEU A 14 21.92 -5.33 16.62
C LEU A 14 22.52 -5.84 17.93
N SER A 15 23.57 -5.17 18.40
CA SER A 15 23.91 -5.22 19.82
C SER A 15 22.76 -4.55 20.56
N PHE A 16 21.96 -5.33 21.25
CA PHE A 16 20.88 -4.84 22.11
C PHE A 16 21.50 -4.03 23.27
N PHE A 17 21.38 -2.72 23.22
CA PHE A 17 21.46 -1.89 24.39
C PHE A 17 20.08 -1.87 25.07
N PRO A 18 19.98 -2.00 26.41
CA PRO A 18 18.70 -2.12 27.11
C PRO A 18 17.76 -0.91 27.03
N SER A 19 18.16 0.19 26.37
CA SER A 19 17.38 1.42 26.23
C SER A 19 16.62 1.54 24.91
N ASP A 20 16.83 0.65 23.92
CA ASP A 20 16.18 0.68 22.63
C ASP A 20 15.17 -0.46 22.45
N THR A 21 14.17 -0.54 23.31
CA THR A 21 12.99 -1.36 23.02
C THR A 21 12.19 -0.67 21.91
N PRO A 22 12.05 -1.30 20.72
CA PRO A 22 11.25 -0.74 19.65
C PRO A 22 9.82 -0.51 20.18
N HIS A 23 9.29 0.70 20.02
CA HIS A 23 7.89 1.00 20.37
C HIS A 23 6.98 0.39 19.29
N TYR A 24 6.65 -0.90 19.47
CA TYR A 24 5.66 -1.55 18.62
C TYR A 24 4.24 -1.06 18.94
N PRO A 25 3.34 -0.97 17.95
CA PRO A 25 1.98 -0.48 18.13
C PRO A 25 1.18 -1.26 19.18
N TYR A 26 1.38 -2.58 19.24
CA TYR A 26 0.77 -3.49 20.23
C TYR A 26 1.52 -4.84 20.23
N LEU A 27 1.21 -5.69 21.22
CA LEU A 27 1.79 -7.04 21.31
C LEU A 27 1.18 -7.94 20.24
N LEU A 28 2.04 -8.68 19.54
CA LEU A 28 1.63 -9.65 18.54
C LEU A 28 1.53 -11.07 19.13
N PRO A 29 0.71 -11.95 18.53
CA PRO A 29 0.71 -13.38 18.84
C PRO A 29 2.08 -14.02 18.58
N ASN A 30 2.35 -15.16 19.22
CA ASN A 30 3.56 -15.92 18.98
C ASN A 30 3.70 -16.31 17.50
N GLY A 31 4.88 -16.10 16.93
CA GLY A 31 5.18 -16.39 15.51
C GLY A 31 4.79 -15.29 14.53
N TRP A 32 4.28 -14.15 15.03
CA TRP A 32 4.10 -12.93 14.24
C TRP A 32 5.24 -11.96 14.50
N GLU A 33 5.55 -11.14 13.51
CA GLU A 33 6.60 -10.11 13.61
C GLU A 33 6.13 -8.80 13.02
N TRP A 34 6.67 -7.67 13.52
CA TRP A 34 6.48 -6.37 12.91
C TRP A 34 7.54 -6.11 11.85
N CYS A 35 7.11 -5.62 10.65
CA CYS A 35 8.00 -5.14 9.60
C CYS A 35 7.55 -3.76 9.13
N ASN A 36 8.49 -2.92 8.69
CA ASN A 36 8.14 -1.73 7.94
C ASN A 36 7.64 -2.10 6.54
N LEU A 37 6.75 -1.31 5.98
CA LEU A 37 6.22 -1.56 4.64
C LEU A 37 7.36 -1.65 3.60
N GLU A 38 8.39 -0.81 3.69
CA GLU A 38 9.53 -0.83 2.77
C GLU A 38 10.30 -2.15 2.73
N ASP A 39 10.25 -2.94 3.80
CA ASP A 39 10.96 -4.22 3.89
C ASP A 39 10.24 -5.36 3.16
N ILE A 40 8.95 -5.21 2.87
CA ILE A 40 8.08 -6.24 2.30
C ILE A 40 7.53 -5.90 0.91
N VAL A 41 7.94 -4.76 0.34
CA VAL A 41 7.58 -4.33 -1.01
C VAL A 41 8.81 -4.05 -1.85
N CYS A 42 8.72 -4.19 -3.17
CA CYS A 42 9.85 -3.84 -4.03
C CYS A 42 9.87 -2.37 -4.42
N GLU A 43 8.72 -1.70 -4.41
CA GLU A 43 8.61 -0.33 -4.88
C GLU A 43 7.41 0.40 -4.28
N LEU A 44 7.62 1.69 -3.93
CA LEU A 44 6.59 2.69 -3.68
C LEU A 44 6.73 3.78 -4.75
N LYS A 45 5.84 3.81 -5.74
CA LYS A 45 5.98 4.68 -6.92
C LYS A 45 4.78 5.58 -7.11
N TYR A 46 5.03 6.88 -7.25
CA TYR A 46 4.01 7.85 -7.64
C TYR A 46 3.53 7.61 -9.07
N GLY A 47 2.26 7.87 -9.34
CA GLY A 47 1.68 7.77 -10.68
C GLY A 47 1.99 8.97 -11.58
N THR A 48 1.36 8.96 -12.76
CA THR A 48 1.57 10.02 -13.77
C THR A 48 1.00 11.36 -13.32
N SER A 49 1.74 12.44 -13.63
CA SER A 49 1.28 13.83 -13.48
C SER A 49 0.59 14.37 -14.74
N GLU A 50 0.55 13.59 -15.83
CA GLU A 50 -0.02 14.02 -17.09
C GLU A 50 -1.55 14.16 -16.99
N LYS A 51 -2.10 15.13 -17.74
CA LYS A 51 -3.54 15.36 -17.77
C LYS A 51 -4.26 14.21 -18.48
N SER A 52 -5.22 13.62 -17.80
CA SER A 52 -6.05 12.56 -18.37
C SER A 52 -7.01 13.07 -19.43
N LEU A 53 -7.38 12.19 -20.36
CA LEU A 53 -8.29 12.41 -21.47
C LEU A 53 -9.63 11.71 -21.20
N SER A 54 -10.70 12.15 -21.90
CA SER A 54 -12.01 11.47 -21.88
C SER A 54 -11.99 10.14 -22.64
N VAL A 55 -11.09 10.00 -23.62
CA VAL A 55 -10.88 8.78 -24.44
C VAL A 55 -9.40 8.56 -24.62
N GLY A 56 -8.92 7.33 -24.64
CA GLY A 56 -7.50 7.01 -24.82
C GLY A 56 -7.23 5.50 -24.89
N LYS A 57 -5.96 5.14 -24.92
CA LYS A 57 -5.49 3.76 -25.10
C LYS A 57 -5.61 2.91 -23.83
N ILE A 58 -5.49 3.53 -22.65
CA ILE A 58 -5.45 2.83 -21.38
C ILE A 58 -6.19 3.63 -20.30
N ALA A 59 -6.88 2.95 -19.39
CA ALA A 59 -7.53 3.58 -18.25
C ALA A 59 -6.51 4.17 -17.26
N VAL A 60 -6.84 5.33 -16.67
CA VAL A 60 -6.06 5.98 -15.61
C VAL A 60 -6.89 5.97 -14.33
N LEU A 61 -6.47 5.17 -13.36
CA LEU A 61 -7.10 5.12 -12.05
C LEU A 61 -6.73 6.36 -11.23
N ARG A 62 -7.75 6.95 -10.60
CA ARG A 62 -7.64 8.17 -9.78
C ARG A 62 -8.14 7.91 -8.36
N MET A 63 -7.97 8.89 -7.47
CA MET A 63 -8.43 8.78 -6.08
C MET A 63 -9.92 8.41 -5.95
N GLY A 64 -10.78 8.85 -6.89
CA GLY A 64 -12.21 8.53 -6.92
C GLY A 64 -12.53 7.08 -7.27
N ASN A 65 -11.56 6.35 -7.87
CA ASN A 65 -11.72 4.94 -8.19
C ASN A 65 -11.37 4.01 -7.01
N ILE A 66 -10.78 4.53 -5.92
CA ILE A 66 -10.47 3.75 -4.71
C ILE A 66 -11.70 3.72 -3.81
N THR A 67 -12.29 2.56 -3.60
CA THR A 67 -13.47 2.39 -2.73
C THR A 67 -13.11 2.39 -1.24
N ASN A 68 -14.12 2.42 -0.37
CA ASN A 68 -13.91 2.37 1.07
C ASN A 68 -13.70 0.94 1.62
N VAL A 69 -13.82 -0.05 0.75
CA VAL A 69 -13.71 -1.49 1.10
C VAL A 69 -12.49 -2.16 0.47
N GLY A 70 -11.54 -1.37 -0.05
CA GLY A 70 -10.28 -1.89 -0.57
C GLY A 70 -10.36 -2.47 -1.98
N THR A 71 -11.38 -2.08 -2.77
CA THR A 71 -11.55 -2.48 -4.18
C THR A 71 -11.48 -1.27 -5.12
N ILE A 72 -11.41 -1.52 -6.42
CA ILE A 72 -11.37 -0.49 -7.44
C ILE A 72 -12.74 -0.38 -8.12
N ASP A 73 -13.25 0.86 -8.21
CA ASP A 73 -14.44 1.19 -8.99
C ASP A 73 -14.05 1.67 -10.39
N TYR A 74 -14.48 0.94 -11.41
CA TYR A 74 -14.21 1.24 -12.82
C TYR A 74 -15.33 2.02 -13.50
N SER A 75 -16.33 2.55 -12.78
CA SER A 75 -17.49 3.23 -13.36
C SER A 75 -17.17 4.58 -14.02
N ASN A 76 -16.22 5.36 -13.48
CA ASN A 76 -15.85 6.70 -13.95
C ASN A 76 -14.40 6.79 -14.35
N LEU A 77 -14.06 6.19 -15.50
CA LEU A 77 -12.70 6.15 -15.99
C LEU A 77 -12.35 7.38 -16.83
N VAL A 78 -11.10 7.74 -16.74
CA VAL A 78 -10.40 8.62 -17.69
C VAL A 78 -9.25 7.84 -18.31
N TYR A 79 -8.60 8.38 -19.33
CA TYR A 79 -7.68 7.62 -20.15
C TYR A 79 -6.38 8.38 -20.41
N SER A 80 -5.36 7.65 -20.85
CA SER A 80 -4.12 8.17 -21.41
C SER A 80 -3.83 7.50 -22.77
N SER A 81 -3.13 8.22 -23.63
CA SER A 81 -2.57 7.70 -24.89
C SER A 81 -1.04 7.86 -24.95
N ASN A 82 -0.43 8.34 -23.86
CA ASN A 82 1.01 8.51 -23.75
C ASN A 82 1.69 7.15 -23.59
N ASN A 83 2.46 6.72 -24.58
CA ASN A 83 3.12 5.41 -24.58
C ASN A 83 4.23 5.30 -23.50
N GLU A 84 4.89 6.40 -23.14
CA GLU A 84 5.90 6.42 -22.07
C GLU A 84 5.24 6.22 -20.71
N ASP A 85 4.15 6.93 -20.43
CA ASP A 85 3.37 6.75 -19.21
C ASP A 85 2.81 5.33 -19.08
N ILE A 86 2.29 4.78 -20.19
CA ILE A 86 1.79 3.41 -20.23
C ILE A 86 2.90 2.44 -19.81
N LYS A 87 4.11 2.62 -20.35
CA LYS A 87 5.26 1.76 -20.01
C LYS A 87 5.71 1.93 -18.55
N LEU A 88 5.71 3.18 -18.05
CA LEU A 88 6.25 3.50 -16.72
C LEU A 88 5.29 3.18 -15.57
N TYR A 89 3.98 3.32 -15.79
CA TYR A 89 2.96 3.27 -14.74
C TYR A 89 1.96 2.13 -14.90
N SER A 90 2.20 1.17 -15.81
CA SER A 90 1.35 -0.02 -15.91
C SER A 90 1.25 -0.76 -14.58
N LEU A 91 0.02 -1.11 -14.23
CA LEU A 91 -0.29 -1.90 -13.05
C LEU A 91 -0.18 -3.39 -13.38
N GLU A 92 0.32 -4.15 -12.43
CA GLU A 92 0.32 -5.61 -12.44
C GLU A 92 -0.72 -6.14 -11.45
N LYS A 93 -1.20 -7.35 -11.70
CA LYS A 93 -2.13 -8.01 -10.78
C LYS A 93 -1.52 -8.02 -9.38
N ASP A 94 -2.36 -7.71 -8.39
CA ASP A 94 -2.05 -7.67 -6.98
C ASP A 94 -1.15 -6.50 -6.53
N ASP A 95 -0.88 -5.50 -7.39
CA ASP A 95 -0.44 -4.18 -6.95
C ASP A 95 -1.51 -3.53 -6.07
N LEU A 96 -1.12 -2.80 -5.03
CA LEU A 96 -2.03 -1.95 -4.26
C LEU A 96 -1.86 -0.49 -4.66
N LEU A 97 -2.96 0.25 -4.64
CA LEU A 97 -2.98 1.69 -4.88
C LEU A 97 -3.35 2.42 -3.58
N PHE A 98 -2.45 3.29 -3.14
CA PHE A 98 -2.59 4.11 -1.95
C PHE A 98 -2.94 5.55 -2.33
N ASN A 99 -4.01 6.09 -1.79
CA ASN A 99 -4.45 7.46 -2.02
C ASN A 99 -3.69 8.43 -1.11
N ARG A 100 -2.63 9.04 -1.64
CA ARG A 100 -1.71 9.92 -0.89
C ARG A 100 -2.26 11.31 -0.57
N THR A 101 -3.27 11.77 -1.30
CA THR A 101 -3.81 13.13 -1.17
C THR A 101 -5.32 13.10 -1.28
N ASN A 102 -6.02 13.52 -0.24
CA ASN A 102 -7.48 13.61 -0.20
C ASN A 102 -7.92 14.52 0.98
N SER A 103 -9.23 14.61 1.24
CA SER A 103 -9.70 15.19 2.50
C SER A 103 -9.11 14.42 3.70
N SER A 104 -9.12 15.07 4.85
CA SER A 104 -8.57 14.50 6.11
C SER A 104 -9.16 13.14 6.47
N GLU A 105 -10.40 12.88 6.11
CA GLU A 105 -11.11 11.62 6.35
C GLU A 105 -10.69 10.51 5.38
N TRP A 106 -10.38 10.86 4.13
CA TRP A 106 -10.20 9.89 3.04
C TRP A 106 -8.75 9.71 2.56
N VAL A 107 -7.81 10.49 3.08
CA VAL A 107 -6.39 10.26 2.82
C VAL A 107 -5.98 8.88 3.34
N GLY A 108 -5.23 8.15 2.54
CA GLY A 108 -4.79 6.79 2.89
C GLY A 108 -5.73 5.67 2.44
N LYS A 109 -6.88 5.94 1.79
CA LYS A 109 -7.66 4.85 1.19
C LYS A 109 -6.77 4.00 0.30
N THR A 110 -6.91 2.68 0.43
CA THR A 110 -6.07 1.71 -0.30
C THR A 110 -6.95 0.66 -0.94
N ALA A 111 -6.63 0.27 -2.17
CA ALA A 111 -7.32 -0.80 -2.88
C ALA A 111 -6.33 -1.69 -3.62
N ILE A 112 -6.67 -2.98 -3.74
CA ILE A 112 -5.91 -3.94 -4.52
C ILE A 112 -6.39 -3.97 -5.97
N TYR A 113 -5.43 -3.99 -6.90
CA TYR A 113 -5.70 -4.10 -8.34
C TYR A 113 -5.69 -5.57 -8.78
N LYS A 114 -6.86 -6.08 -9.19
CA LYS A 114 -7.04 -7.48 -9.59
C LYS A 114 -6.90 -7.72 -11.09
N LYS A 115 -6.55 -6.66 -11.85
CA LYS A 115 -6.33 -6.70 -13.31
C LYS A 115 -7.61 -7.00 -14.10
N GLU A 116 -8.75 -6.47 -13.66
CA GLU A 116 -10.02 -6.59 -14.37
C GLU A 116 -9.93 -5.97 -15.77
N GLN A 117 -9.16 -4.90 -15.92
CA GLN A 117 -8.77 -4.30 -17.20
C GLN A 117 -7.40 -3.61 -17.08
N PRO A 118 -6.62 -3.49 -18.19
CA PRO A 118 -5.34 -2.78 -18.16
C PRO A 118 -5.50 -1.34 -17.69
N ALA A 119 -4.65 -0.90 -16.77
CA ALA A 119 -4.70 0.44 -16.22
C ALA A 119 -3.29 0.98 -15.84
N ILE A 120 -3.18 2.29 -15.83
CA ILE A 120 -2.15 3.07 -15.15
C ILE A 120 -2.81 3.89 -14.03
N TYR A 121 -2.08 4.70 -13.29
CA TYR A 121 -2.62 5.46 -12.15
C TYR A 121 -2.06 6.87 -12.09
N ALA A 122 -2.88 7.80 -11.56
CA ALA A 122 -2.56 9.22 -11.45
C ALA A 122 -1.63 9.53 -10.28
N GLY A 123 -0.94 10.66 -10.32
CA GLY A 123 0.06 11.10 -9.35
C GLY A 123 -0.45 11.35 -7.92
N TYR A 124 -1.76 11.38 -7.70
CA TYR A 124 -2.39 11.37 -6.37
C TYR A 124 -2.42 9.99 -5.72
N LEU A 125 -2.00 8.95 -6.44
CA LEU A 125 -1.86 7.60 -5.95
C LEU A 125 -0.38 7.20 -5.87
N ILE A 126 -0.06 6.31 -4.92
CA ILE A 126 1.21 5.59 -4.84
C ILE A 126 0.92 4.12 -5.08
N ARG A 127 1.62 3.51 -6.04
CA ARG A 127 1.63 2.06 -6.22
C ARG A 127 2.51 1.43 -5.16
N ILE A 128 1.98 0.41 -4.52
CA ILE A 128 2.68 -0.48 -3.59
C ILE A 128 2.75 -1.84 -4.29
N ARG A 129 3.96 -2.37 -4.53
CA ARG A 129 4.15 -3.69 -5.13
C ARG A 129 4.70 -4.66 -4.11
N PRO A 130 3.86 -5.54 -3.51
CA PRO A 130 4.27 -6.49 -2.49
C PRO A 130 5.19 -7.58 -3.06
N ILE A 131 6.16 -8.08 -2.27
CA ILE A 131 7.07 -9.15 -2.65
C ILE A 131 7.22 -10.25 -1.59
N LEU A 132 7.04 -9.91 -0.31
CA LEU A 132 7.25 -10.82 0.83
C LEU A 132 6.00 -11.00 1.69
N ILE A 133 4.85 -10.57 1.19
CA ILE A 133 3.56 -10.61 1.87
C ILE A 133 2.45 -10.95 0.88
N PHE A 134 1.43 -11.67 1.33
CA PHE A 134 0.24 -11.92 0.50
C PHE A 134 -0.53 -10.61 0.29
N SER A 135 -0.76 -10.24 -0.96
CA SER A 135 -1.29 -8.91 -1.32
C SER A 135 -2.69 -8.64 -0.77
N ASP A 136 -3.57 -9.67 -0.76
CA ASP A 136 -4.90 -9.55 -0.17
C ASP A 136 -4.83 -9.34 1.35
N TYR A 137 -3.89 -10.00 2.04
CA TYR A 137 -3.64 -9.76 3.45
C TYR A 137 -3.17 -8.32 3.71
N LEU A 138 -2.21 -7.83 2.91
CA LEU A 138 -1.76 -6.44 3.02
C LEU A 138 -2.91 -5.47 2.79
N ASN A 139 -3.75 -5.72 1.78
CA ASN A 139 -4.96 -4.91 1.54
C ASN A 139 -5.91 -4.95 2.74
N THR A 140 -6.12 -6.10 3.38
CA THR A 140 -6.91 -6.25 4.60
C THR A 140 -6.34 -5.40 5.74
N VAL A 141 -5.03 -5.48 6.00
CA VAL A 141 -4.36 -4.66 7.02
C VAL A 141 -4.52 -3.17 6.71
N MET A 142 -4.32 -2.75 5.45
CA MET A 142 -4.42 -1.36 4.99
C MET A 142 -5.88 -0.86 4.85
N ASN A 143 -6.87 -1.64 5.27
CA ASN A 143 -8.27 -1.24 5.43
C ASN A 143 -8.76 -1.41 6.88
N SER A 144 -7.88 -1.82 7.81
CA SER A 144 -8.21 -2.01 9.23
C SER A 144 -8.31 -0.69 10.00
N SER A 145 -8.91 -0.74 11.20
CA SER A 145 -8.95 0.40 12.13
C SER A 145 -7.55 0.82 12.60
N TYR A 146 -6.64 -0.13 12.80
CA TYR A 146 -5.23 0.13 13.10
C TYR A 146 -4.61 1.06 12.06
N TYR A 147 -4.73 0.69 10.80
CA TYR A 147 -4.19 1.46 9.69
C TYR A 147 -4.84 2.86 9.54
N ARG A 148 -6.16 2.95 9.70
CA ARG A 148 -6.86 4.25 9.66
C ARG A 148 -6.38 5.19 10.75
N ASN A 149 -6.17 4.69 11.97
CA ASN A 149 -5.60 5.48 13.07
C ASN A 149 -4.16 5.92 12.75
N TRP A 150 -3.35 5.05 12.14
CA TRP A 150 -2.02 5.42 11.69
C TRP A 150 -2.08 6.54 10.65
N CYS A 151 -2.91 6.45 9.60
CA CYS A 151 -3.08 7.51 8.60
C CYS A 151 -3.46 8.85 9.25
N TYR A 152 -4.40 8.82 10.20
CA TYR A 152 -4.83 10.02 10.92
C TYR A 152 -3.66 10.69 11.67
N ASN A 153 -2.79 9.91 12.28
CA ASN A 153 -1.68 10.41 13.08
C ASN A 153 -0.50 10.93 12.25
N VAL A 154 -0.25 10.34 11.06
CA VAL A 154 0.93 10.68 10.25
C VAL A 154 0.65 11.67 9.13
N LYS A 155 -0.61 11.90 8.76
CA LYS A 155 -0.98 12.84 7.70
C LYS A 155 -0.47 14.24 8.00
N THR A 156 -0.18 14.99 6.95
CA THR A 156 0.07 16.43 7.00
C THR A 156 -1.16 17.14 6.46
N ASP A 157 -1.77 17.97 7.27
CA ASP A 157 -2.94 18.75 6.91
C ASP A 157 -2.57 20.05 6.21
N ALA A 158 -3.30 20.42 5.16
CA ALA A 158 -3.32 21.71 4.51
C ALA A 158 -4.77 22.22 4.45
N VAL A 159 -4.99 23.46 4.00
CA VAL A 159 -6.29 24.17 4.10
C VAL A 159 -7.47 23.34 3.62
N ASN A 160 -7.34 22.56 2.55
CA ASN A 160 -8.46 21.80 1.97
C ASN A 160 -8.13 20.32 1.71
N GLN A 161 -6.98 19.85 2.13
CA GLN A 161 -6.56 18.46 1.87
C GLN A 161 -5.50 18.00 2.85
N SER A 162 -5.39 16.69 3.01
CA SER A 162 -4.35 16.03 3.77
C SER A 162 -3.46 15.22 2.84
N ASN A 163 -2.21 14.99 3.25
CA ASN A 163 -1.22 14.25 2.46
C ASN A 163 -0.41 13.30 3.32
N ILE A 164 -0.15 12.11 2.77
CA ILE A 164 0.83 11.15 3.27
C ILE A 164 1.76 10.81 2.11
N ASN A 165 3.04 11.17 2.22
CA ASN A 165 4.02 10.90 1.16
C ASN A 165 4.60 9.48 1.24
N ALA A 166 5.35 9.07 0.21
CA ALA A 166 5.94 7.73 0.16
C ALA A 166 6.93 7.46 1.30
N GLN A 167 7.65 8.48 1.79
CA GLN A 167 8.58 8.35 2.91
C GLN A 167 7.86 8.01 4.22
N LYS A 168 6.73 8.67 4.50
CA LYS A 168 5.89 8.32 5.65
C LYS A 168 5.28 6.93 5.47
N LEU A 169 4.79 6.64 4.26
CA LEU A 169 4.17 5.35 3.94
C LEU A 169 5.15 4.19 4.10
N SER A 170 6.44 4.37 3.73
CA SER A 170 7.46 3.32 3.85
C SER A 170 7.68 2.87 5.31
N GLN A 171 7.42 3.75 6.27
CA GLN A 171 7.58 3.50 7.71
C GLN A 171 6.32 2.91 8.38
N LEU A 172 5.26 2.64 7.63
CA LEU A 172 4.08 1.96 8.17
C LEU A 172 4.48 0.57 8.67
N MET A 173 4.25 0.31 9.94
CA MET A 173 4.48 -1.01 10.52
C MET A 173 3.34 -1.97 10.18
N ILE A 174 3.69 -3.12 9.62
CA ILE A 174 2.75 -4.18 9.22
C ILE A 174 2.97 -5.39 10.11
N PRO A 175 1.92 -5.94 10.75
CA PRO A 175 2.02 -7.20 11.49
C PRO A 175 2.08 -8.37 10.49
N ILE A 176 3.11 -9.20 10.57
CA ILE A 176 3.36 -10.30 9.62
C ILE A 176 3.16 -11.65 10.29
N PRO A 177 2.03 -12.33 10.06
CA PRO A 177 1.85 -13.73 10.44
C PRO A 177 2.53 -14.68 9.47
N PRO A 178 2.67 -15.98 9.82
CA PRO A 178 3.02 -17.02 8.86
C PRO A 178 2.08 -17.02 7.64
N LEU A 179 2.57 -17.39 6.46
CA LEU A 179 1.83 -17.27 5.19
C LEU A 179 0.44 -17.94 5.25
N LYS A 180 0.36 -19.14 5.79
CA LYS A 180 -0.94 -19.86 5.94
C LYS A 180 -1.94 -19.09 6.81
N GLU A 181 -1.46 -18.33 7.76
CA GLU A 181 -2.31 -17.50 8.61
C GLU A 181 -2.76 -16.23 7.87
N GLN A 182 -1.90 -15.65 7.00
CA GLN A 182 -2.32 -14.57 6.12
C GLN A 182 -3.48 -15.00 5.22
N GLU A 183 -3.37 -16.18 4.58
CA GLU A 183 -4.41 -16.77 3.73
C GLU A 183 -5.71 -17.01 4.52
N ARG A 184 -5.60 -17.58 5.74
CA ARG A 184 -6.76 -17.83 6.61
C ARG A 184 -7.50 -16.54 6.98
N ILE A 185 -6.76 -15.49 7.36
CA ILE A 185 -7.35 -14.20 7.72
C ILE A 185 -8.12 -13.61 6.54
N VAL A 186 -7.56 -13.64 5.33
CA VAL A 186 -8.23 -13.13 4.13
C VAL A 186 -9.57 -13.83 3.88
N VAL A 187 -9.62 -15.15 4.06
CA VAL A 187 -10.87 -15.92 3.90
C VAL A 187 -11.91 -15.58 4.96
N GLU A 188 -11.50 -15.30 6.19
CA GLU A 188 -12.43 -14.99 7.28
C GLU A 188 -13.01 -13.57 7.23
N VAL A 189 -12.33 -12.62 6.57
CA VAL A 189 -12.77 -11.23 6.48
C VAL A 189 -13.42 -10.88 5.13
N ALA A 190 -13.41 -11.81 4.17
CA ALA A 190 -14.05 -11.65 2.87
C ALA A 190 -15.56 -11.85 2.96
#